data_c6543a98c588d13652539356e5097e34
#
_entry.id   c6543a98c588d13652539356e5097e34
#
_cell.length_a   1.000
_cell.length_b   1.000
_cell.length_c   1.000
_cell.angle_alpha   90.00
_cell.angle_beta   90.00
_cell.angle_gamma   90.00
#
_symmetry.space_group_name_H-M   'P 1'
#
loop_
_entity.id
_entity.type
_entity.pdbx_description
1 polymer ?
#
loop_
_entity_poly.entity_id
_entity_poly.type
_entity_poly.pdbx_seq_one_letter_code
_entity_poly.pdbx_strand_id
1 'polypeptide(L)'
;MIQLRRMEKLTKRELNILEFIKKNKRASNAEIMEYLASISLGSSRITAIRGVNALIKAGLIERKGEGRSVYYEEKSTSLFLSYFDPEEYFKKSPDERNVVFERFNFGIFDNIGEIFSKSELAELKNLNDNYAERIKKLPPSIIKKEFERLTVELSWKSSQIEGNTYSLIDTEILIKENKEAEGHKREEAVMILNHKKALDYILENRKDFKNLNLRKIEDVHGLLVEGLSVAKGLRKKAVGITGTKYRPLDNEYQIKEAMEKMIEFANKKLTDPFSKAIFTTLMISYIQPFEDGNKRTSRLLGNAVLLSGDICPLSYRSINEADYKKAVILFYEQNSARFFKELFIEQFKFVVGNYFL
;
A
#
# COMPACT_ATOMS: atom_id res chain seq x y z
N MET A 1 -24.93 -7.69 1.82
CA MET A 1 -26.26 -8.02 2.38
C MET A 1 -26.21 -8.92 3.62
N ILE A 2 -25.47 -10.02 3.64
CA ILE A 2 -25.43 -10.95 4.81
C ILE A 2 -24.81 -10.30 6.06
N GLN A 3 -23.75 -9.48 5.91
CA GLN A 3 -23.10 -8.81 7.04
C GLN A 3 -23.94 -7.68 7.64
N LEU A 4 -24.63 -6.90 6.81
CA LEU A 4 -25.58 -5.86 7.27
C LEU A 4 -26.74 -6.46 8.10
N ARG A 5 -27.33 -7.59 7.66
CA ARG A 5 -28.35 -8.32 8.43
C ARG A 5 -27.84 -8.91 9.73
N ARG A 6 -26.52 -9.20 9.85
CA ARG A 6 -25.90 -9.67 11.10
C ARG A 6 -25.65 -8.53 12.08
N MET A 7 -25.33 -7.33 11.60
CA MET A 7 -25.13 -6.13 12.43
C MET A 7 -26.43 -5.60 13.02
N GLU A 8 -27.56 -5.73 12.33
CA GLU A 8 -28.89 -5.28 12.82
C GLU A 8 -29.38 -6.06 14.07
N LYS A 9 -28.74 -7.17 14.40
CA LYS A 9 -29.06 -8.01 15.59
C LYS A 9 -28.10 -7.81 16.76
N LEU A 10 -27.09 -6.93 16.62
CA LEU A 10 -26.12 -6.70 17.68
C LEU A 10 -26.67 -5.73 18.74
N THR A 11 -26.37 -6.03 20.00
CA THR A 11 -26.63 -5.11 21.10
C THR A 11 -25.72 -3.88 21.01
N LYS A 12 -26.11 -2.77 21.64
CA LYS A 12 -25.29 -1.55 21.74
C LYS A 12 -23.86 -1.85 22.24
N ARG A 13 -23.73 -2.78 23.17
CA ARG A 13 -22.44 -3.20 23.72
C ARG A 13 -21.59 -3.93 22.68
N GLU A 14 -22.15 -4.89 21.97
CA GLU A 14 -21.47 -5.63 20.92
C GLU A 14 -21.00 -4.72 19.79
N LEU A 15 -21.81 -3.74 19.41
CA LEU A 15 -21.42 -2.71 18.44
C LEU A 15 -20.20 -1.91 18.92
N ASN A 16 -20.23 -1.46 20.19
CA ASN A 16 -19.11 -0.71 20.75
C ASN A 16 -17.84 -1.56 20.86
N ILE A 17 -17.93 -2.84 21.24
CA ILE A 17 -16.77 -3.76 21.23
C ILE A 17 -16.22 -3.91 19.83
N LEU A 18 -17.07 -4.11 18.83
CA LEU A 18 -16.67 -4.25 17.44
C LEU A 18 -15.97 -2.98 16.92
N GLU A 19 -16.53 -1.79 17.20
CA GLU A 19 -15.93 -0.51 16.84
C GLU A 19 -14.59 -0.28 17.53
N PHE A 20 -14.48 -0.64 18.81
CA PHE A 20 -13.23 -0.54 19.56
C PHE A 20 -12.13 -1.45 18.95
N ILE A 21 -12.49 -2.71 18.65
CA ILE A 21 -11.56 -3.66 17.99
C ILE A 21 -11.16 -3.12 16.61
N LYS A 22 -12.10 -2.58 15.81
CA LYS A 22 -11.81 -1.99 14.49
C LYS A 22 -10.86 -0.80 14.59
N LYS A 23 -11.14 0.12 15.53
CA LYS A 23 -10.33 1.33 15.73
C LYS A 23 -8.90 1.01 16.18
N ASN A 24 -8.74 0.04 17.07
CA ASN A 24 -7.43 -0.35 17.62
C ASN A 24 -6.78 -1.51 16.85
N LYS A 25 -7.40 -1.94 15.71
CA LYS A 25 -6.97 -3.06 14.87
C LYS A 25 -7.06 -4.42 15.57
N ARG A 26 -6.71 -4.48 16.85
CA ARG A 26 -6.84 -5.64 17.74
C ARG A 26 -7.11 -5.17 19.17
N ALA A 27 -7.70 -6.02 19.98
CA ALA A 27 -7.88 -5.74 21.40
C ALA A 27 -7.87 -7.05 22.22
N SER A 28 -7.22 -7.02 23.37
CA SER A 28 -7.27 -8.07 24.39
C SER A 28 -8.57 -7.96 25.22
N ASN A 29 -8.88 -9.02 25.98
CA ASN A 29 -10.00 -8.93 26.93
C ASN A 29 -9.84 -7.82 27.95
N ALA A 30 -8.60 -7.53 28.39
CA ALA A 30 -8.33 -6.47 29.36
C ALA A 30 -8.67 -5.08 28.79
N GLU A 31 -8.16 -4.78 27.58
CA GLU A 31 -8.43 -3.52 26.87
C GLU A 31 -9.92 -3.32 26.57
N ILE A 32 -10.63 -4.39 26.17
CA ILE A 32 -12.08 -4.34 25.93
C ILE A 32 -12.83 -4.04 27.23
N MET A 33 -12.43 -4.65 28.35
CA MET A 33 -13.03 -4.38 29.65
C MET A 33 -12.84 -2.93 30.09
N GLU A 34 -11.62 -2.41 29.96
CA GLU A 34 -11.27 -1.03 30.30
C GLU A 34 -12.08 -0.04 29.44
N TYR A 35 -12.15 -0.29 28.14
CA TYR A 35 -12.97 0.50 27.24
C TYR A 35 -14.46 0.48 27.62
N LEU A 36 -15.05 -0.69 27.87
CA LEU A 36 -16.44 -0.80 28.28
C LEU A 36 -16.74 -0.09 29.60
N ALA A 37 -15.79 -0.11 30.53
CA ALA A 37 -15.87 0.63 31.78
C ALA A 37 -15.87 2.15 31.54
N SER A 38 -15.00 2.63 30.66
CA SER A 38 -14.88 4.06 30.34
C SER A 38 -16.14 4.65 29.69
N ILE A 39 -16.94 3.83 28.99
CA ILE A 39 -18.21 4.26 28.34
C ILE A 39 -19.46 3.81 29.09
N SER A 40 -19.32 3.37 30.35
CA SER A 40 -20.43 2.93 31.22
C SER A 40 -21.33 1.82 30.67
N LEU A 41 -20.76 0.92 29.82
CA LEU A 41 -21.44 -0.24 29.23
C LEU A 41 -21.13 -1.56 29.96
N GLY A 42 -20.55 -1.51 31.14
CA GLY A 42 -20.26 -2.65 32.00
C GLY A 42 -18.77 -2.90 32.20
N SER A 43 -18.40 -3.23 33.42
CA SER A 43 -17.00 -3.42 33.85
C SER A 43 -16.62 -4.84 34.19
N SER A 44 -17.56 -5.81 34.06
CA SER A 44 -17.26 -7.18 34.45
C SER A 44 -16.61 -7.97 33.30
N ARG A 45 -15.63 -8.80 33.67
CA ARG A 45 -14.95 -9.71 32.71
C ARG A 45 -15.93 -10.64 32.00
N ILE A 46 -16.95 -11.13 32.69
CA ILE A 46 -17.97 -12.02 32.13
C ILE A 46 -18.76 -11.30 31.02
N THR A 47 -19.09 -10.04 31.24
CA THR A 47 -19.84 -9.21 30.29
C THR A 47 -19.02 -8.94 29.01
N ALA A 48 -17.75 -8.62 29.15
CA ALA A 48 -16.85 -8.44 27.99
C ALA A 48 -16.71 -9.76 27.20
N ILE A 49 -16.45 -10.87 27.88
CA ILE A 49 -16.31 -12.19 27.24
C ILE A 49 -17.61 -12.60 26.51
N ARG A 50 -18.79 -12.34 27.08
CA ARG A 50 -20.08 -12.63 26.40
C ARG A 50 -20.22 -11.84 25.11
N GLY A 51 -19.91 -10.54 25.12
CA GLY A 51 -19.94 -9.68 23.92
C GLY A 51 -18.97 -10.14 22.86
N VAL A 52 -17.73 -10.45 23.25
CA VAL A 52 -16.72 -10.99 22.36
C VAL A 52 -17.16 -12.33 21.75
N ASN A 53 -17.67 -13.28 22.56
CA ASN A 53 -18.15 -14.57 22.06
C ASN A 53 -19.33 -14.43 21.10
N ALA A 54 -20.25 -13.47 21.34
CA ALA A 54 -21.34 -13.17 20.43
C ALA A 54 -20.81 -12.67 19.07
N LEU A 55 -19.80 -11.79 19.07
CA LEU A 55 -19.17 -11.29 17.85
C LEU A 55 -18.40 -12.39 17.10
N ILE A 56 -17.73 -13.30 17.81
CA ILE A 56 -17.10 -14.47 17.22
C ILE A 56 -18.15 -15.38 16.57
N LYS A 57 -19.23 -15.68 17.29
CA LYS A 57 -20.34 -16.49 16.77
C LYS A 57 -21.03 -15.84 15.57
N ALA A 58 -21.11 -14.52 15.55
CA ALA A 58 -21.60 -13.76 14.39
C ALA A 58 -20.61 -13.75 13.22
N GLY A 59 -19.35 -14.22 13.43
CA GLY A 59 -18.30 -14.23 12.42
C GLY A 59 -17.79 -12.82 12.07
N LEU A 60 -17.87 -11.87 13.01
CA LEU A 60 -17.45 -10.48 12.83
C LEU A 60 -16.03 -10.23 13.35
N ILE A 61 -15.60 -10.99 14.36
CA ILE A 61 -14.25 -10.98 14.90
C ILE A 61 -13.71 -12.40 15.00
N GLU A 62 -12.40 -12.54 15.08
CA GLU A 62 -11.72 -13.80 15.34
C GLU A 62 -10.74 -13.67 16.52
N ARG A 63 -10.50 -14.81 17.18
CA ARG A 63 -9.56 -14.92 18.28
C ARG A 63 -8.20 -15.33 17.73
N LYS A 64 -7.13 -14.63 18.14
CA LYS A 64 -5.73 -14.92 17.83
C LYS A 64 -4.91 -15.05 19.12
N GLY A 65 -3.74 -15.68 19.00
CA GLY A 65 -2.82 -15.89 20.11
C GLY A 65 -3.25 -17.00 21.06
N GLU A 66 -2.38 -17.33 22.03
CA GLU A 66 -2.60 -18.37 23.03
C GLU A 66 -2.30 -17.86 24.43
N GLY A 67 -2.95 -18.48 25.43
CA GLY A 67 -2.72 -18.18 26.85
C GLY A 67 -2.96 -16.70 27.17
N ARG A 68 -1.91 -16.01 27.66
CA ARG A 68 -1.97 -14.59 28.06
C ARG A 68 -1.90 -13.61 26.88
N SER A 69 -1.46 -14.06 25.72
CA SER A 69 -1.35 -13.25 24.50
C SER A 69 -2.61 -13.27 23.61
N VAL A 70 -3.73 -13.75 24.13
CA VAL A 70 -5.01 -13.78 23.40
C VAL A 70 -5.51 -12.36 23.13
N TYR A 71 -5.80 -12.08 21.87
CA TYR A 71 -6.47 -10.88 21.39
C TYR A 71 -7.53 -11.21 20.34
N TYR A 72 -8.34 -10.22 20.03
CA TYR A 72 -9.42 -10.31 19.05
C TYR A 72 -9.20 -9.25 17.98
N GLU A 73 -9.52 -9.62 16.76
CA GLU A 73 -9.46 -8.73 15.60
C GLU A 73 -10.70 -8.90 14.74
N GLU A 74 -10.98 -7.91 13.89
CA GLU A 74 -12.07 -8.02 12.92
C GLU A 74 -11.82 -9.21 11.99
N LYS A 75 -12.81 -10.09 11.88
CA LYS A 75 -12.72 -11.22 10.94
C LYS A 75 -12.84 -10.70 9.52
N SER A 76 -11.72 -10.67 8.81
CA SER A 76 -11.74 -10.38 7.38
C SER A 76 -12.49 -11.50 6.65
N THR A 77 -13.50 -11.13 5.88
CA THR A 77 -14.20 -12.06 4.98
C THR A 77 -13.45 -12.30 3.68
N SER A 78 -12.39 -11.52 3.45
CA SER A 78 -11.54 -11.58 2.27
C SER A 78 -10.13 -12.00 2.65
N LEU A 79 -9.58 -12.98 1.94
CA LEU A 79 -8.17 -13.36 2.05
C LEU A 79 -7.25 -12.15 1.83
N PHE A 80 -7.66 -11.24 0.96
CA PHE A 80 -6.94 -10.02 0.59
C PHE A 80 -6.69 -9.07 1.78
N LEU A 81 -7.49 -9.12 2.85
CA LEU A 81 -7.32 -8.31 4.07
C LEU A 81 -7.08 -9.15 5.32
N SER A 82 -6.66 -10.40 5.17
CA SER A 82 -6.30 -11.25 6.32
C SER A 82 -5.15 -10.63 7.11
N TYR A 83 -5.25 -10.69 8.43
CA TYR A 83 -4.19 -10.20 9.30
C TYR A 83 -3.08 -11.24 9.45
N PHE A 84 -1.86 -10.76 9.36
CA PHE A 84 -0.64 -11.46 9.75
C PHE A 84 0.16 -10.52 10.63
N ASP A 85 0.68 -11.01 11.76
CA ASP A 85 1.64 -10.26 12.55
C ASP A 85 2.99 -10.24 11.82
N PRO A 86 3.48 -9.08 11.33
CA PRO A 86 4.70 -9.04 10.53
C PRO A 86 5.91 -9.48 11.33
N GLU A 87 6.00 -9.12 12.61
CA GLU A 87 7.16 -9.48 13.44
C GLU A 87 7.23 -10.99 13.66
N GLU A 88 6.11 -11.63 13.97
CA GLU A 88 6.05 -13.09 14.12
C GLU A 88 6.29 -13.80 12.78
N TYR A 89 5.72 -13.31 11.69
CA TYR A 89 5.85 -13.92 10.38
C TYR A 89 7.29 -13.93 9.88
N PHE A 90 8.00 -12.81 10.05
CA PHE A 90 9.37 -12.62 9.57
C PHE A 90 10.47 -13.04 10.57
N LYS A 91 10.13 -13.55 11.76
CA LYS A 91 11.10 -14.27 12.62
C LYS A 91 11.64 -15.51 11.95
N LYS A 92 10.83 -16.14 11.09
CA LYS A 92 11.21 -17.32 10.32
C LYS A 92 11.96 -16.92 9.05
N SER A 93 12.97 -17.72 8.71
CA SER A 93 13.66 -17.59 7.43
C SER A 93 12.70 -17.86 6.26
N PRO A 94 12.99 -17.41 5.04
CA PRO A 94 12.10 -17.63 3.89
C PRO A 94 11.66 -19.08 3.72
N ASP A 95 12.58 -20.04 3.99
CA ASP A 95 12.31 -21.47 3.81
C ASP A 95 11.45 -22.09 4.92
N GLU A 96 11.36 -21.46 6.07
CA GLU A 96 10.59 -21.90 7.22
C GLU A 96 9.20 -21.27 7.32
N ARG A 97 8.95 -20.21 6.54
CA ARG A 97 7.65 -19.53 6.52
C ARG A 97 6.58 -20.41 5.87
N ASN A 98 5.37 -20.36 6.42
CA ASN A 98 4.20 -21.01 5.85
C ASN A 98 3.64 -20.16 4.69
N VAL A 99 4.23 -20.31 3.50
CA VAL A 99 3.85 -19.60 2.28
C VAL A 99 2.65 -20.29 1.65
N VAL A 100 1.56 -19.56 1.41
CA VAL A 100 0.36 -20.07 0.75
C VAL A 100 0.53 -20.04 -0.77
N PHE A 101 1.13 -18.98 -1.29
CA PHE A 101 1.33 -18.78 -2.73
C PHE A 101 2.82 -18.69 -3.07
N GLU A 102 3.39 -19.78 -3.57
CA GLU A 102 4.76 -19.79 -4.08
C GLU A 102 4.85 -19.31 -5.55
N ARG A 103 3.70 -19.18 -6.23
CA ARG A 103 3.57 -18.67 -7.60
C ARG A 103 2.42 -17.69 -7.71
N PHE A 104 2.38 -16.94 -8.79
CA PHE A 104 1.31 -15.99 -9.06
C PHE A 104 -0.07 -16.67 -9.02
N ASN A 105 -0.95 -16.13 -8.21
CA ASN A 105 -2.31 -16.61 -8.01
C ASN A 105 -3.29 -15.82 -8.87
N PHE A 106 -3.74 -16.35 -10.00
CA PHE A 106 -4.77 -15.71 -10.83
C PHE A 106 -6.12 -15.58 -10.12
N GLY A 107 -6.44 -16.45 -9.15
CA GLY A 107 -7.66 -16.37 -8.34
C GLY A 107 -7.71 -15.16 -7.39
N ILE A 108 -6.62 -14.37 -7.31
CA ILE A 108 -6.61 -13.13 -6.52
C ILE A 108 -7.69 -12.16 -6.97
N PHE A 109 -7.95 -12.05 -8.30
CA PHE A 109 -8.94 -11.13 -8.86
C PHE A 109 -10.38 -11.44 -8.41
N ASP A 110 -10.68 -12.70 -8.07
CA ASP A 110 -11.99 -13.12 -7.60
C ASP A 110 -12.19 -12.88 -6.09
N ASN A 111 -11.10 -12.65 -5.36
CA ASN A 111 -11.07 -12.55 -3.90
C ASN A 111 -10.86 -11.12 -3.37
N ILE A 112 -10.71 -10.12 -4.24
CA ILE A 112 -10.58 -8.72 -3.85
C ILE A 112 -11.97 -8.15 -3.59
N GLY A 113 -12.27 -7.90 -2.31
CA GLY A 113 -13.45 -7.16 -1.88
C GLY A 113 -13.17 -5.67 -1.69
N GLU A 114 -13.92 -5.04 -0.78
CA GLU A 114 -13.65 -3.66 -0.35
C GLU A 114 -12.27 -3.59 0.33
N ILE A 115 -11.35 -2.78 -0.22
CA ILE A 115 -9.99 -2.61 0.33
C ILE A 115 -10.02 -1.75 1.59
N PHE A 116 -10.80 -0.69 1.56
CA PHE A 116 -11.04 0.18 2.72
C PHE A 116 -12.45 0.00 3.24
N SER A 117 -12.61 0.10 4.55
CA SER A 117 -13.92 0.27 5.17
C SER A 117 -14.51 1.65 4.83
N LYS A 118 -15.82 1.81 5.00
CA LYS A 118 -16.48 3.10 4.78
C LYS A 118 -15.90 4.21 5.66
N SER A 119 -15.53 3.88 6.90
CA SER A 119 -14.92 4.83 7.84
C SER A 119 -13.51 5.23 7.42
N GLU A 120 -12.68 4.29 6.96
CA GLU A 120 -11.34 4.58 6.43
C GLU A 120 -11.40 5.47 5.18
N LEU A 121 -12.32 5.17 4.24
CA LEU A 121 -12.53 6.01 3.06
C LEU A 121 -13.03 7.42 3.41
N ALA A 122 -13.93 7.53 4.38
CA ALA A 122 -14.40 8.83 4.83
C ALA A 122 -13.27 9.66 5.47
N GLU A 123 -12.41 9.02 6.28
CA GLU A 123 -11.22 9.66 6.86
C GLU A 123 -10.24 10.13 5.77
N LEU A 124 -9.89 9.25 4.83
CA LEU A 124 -8.96 9.58 3.73
C LEU A 124 -9.51 10.71 2.85
N LYS A 125 -10.79 10.68 2.52
CA LYS A 125 -11.45 11.76 1.77
C LYS A 125 -11.42 13.08 2.52
N ASN A 126 -11.77 13.10 3.80
CA ASN A 126 -11.72 14.32 4.61
C ASN A 126 -10.29 14.90 4.69
N LEU A 127 -9.29 14.07 4.84
CA LEU A 127 -7.89 14.50 4.80
C LEU A 127 -7.53 15.11 3.43
N ASN A 128 -7.99 14.48 2.33
CA ASN A 128 -7.76 15.02 0.98
C ASN A 128 -8.52 16.31 0.72
N ASP A 129 -9.73 16.46 1.23
CA ASP A 129 -10.51 17.69 1.10
C ASP A 129 -9.80 18.86 1.79
N ASN A 130 -9.22 18.63 2.97
CA ASN A 130 -8.39 19.62 3.67
C ASN A 130 -7.14 19.99 2.85
N TYR A 131 -6.48 19.03 2.21
CA TYR A 131 -5.36 19.27 1.30
C TYR A 131 -5.81 20.11 0.09
N ALA A 132 -6.92 19.74 -0.55
CA ALA A 132 -7.45 20.44 -1.72
C ALA A 132 -7.83 21.90 -1.40
N GLU A 133 -8.43 22.15 -0.23
CA GLU A 133 -8.76 23.51 0.22
C GLU A 133 -7.51 24.36 0.50
N ARG A 134 -6.43 23.75 1.02
CA ARG A 134 -5.15 24.47 1.18
C ARG A 134 -4.54 24.83 -0.16
N ILE A 135 -4.45 23.89 -1.09
CA ILE A 135 -3.87 24.13 -2.43
C ILE A 135 -4.59 25.28 -3.15
N LYS A 136 -5.91 25.36 -3.07
CA LYS A 136 -6.67 26.46 -3.69
C LYS A 136 -6.26 27.85 -3.18
N LYS A 137 -5.75 27.94 -1.96
CA LYS A 137 -5.34 29.20 -1.32
C LYS A 137 -3.85 29.54 -1.55
N LEU A 138 -3.04 28.58 -1.99
CA LEU A 138 -1.61 28.77 -2.18
C LEU A 138 -1.32 29.43 -3.54
N PRO A 139 -0.34 30.36 -3.61
CA PRO A 139 0.16 30.88 -4.87
C PRO A 139 0.74 29.77 -5.75
N PRO A 140 0.60 29.84 -7.08
CA PRO A 140 1.16 28.84 -8.01
C PRO A 140 2.66 28.58 -7.83
N SER A 141 3.43 29.60 -7.45
CA SER A 141 4.87 29.48 -7.17
C SER A 141 5.15 28.61 -5.94
N ILE A 142 4.32 28.69 -4.92
CA ILE A 142 4.45 27.85 -3.70
C ILE A 142 4.04 26.40 -4.03
N ILE A 143 2.93 26.22 -4.75
CA ILE A 143 2.49 24.90 -5.21
C ILE A 143 3.62 24.21 -5.99
N LYS A 144 4.25 24.92 -6.91
CA LYS A 144 5.38 24.40 -7.70
C LYS A 144 6.55 23.97 -6.80
N LYS A 145 6.96 24.82 -5.84
CA LYS A 145 8.03 24.48 -4.88
C LYS A 145 7.71 23.25 -4.04
N GLU A 146 6.46 23.10 -3.59
CA GLU A 146 6.05 21.93 -2.81
C GLU A 146 6.05 20.65 -3.67
N PHE A 147 5.67 20.71 -4.93
CA PHE A 147 5.82 19.57 -5.85
C PHE A 147 7.28 19.25 -6.13
N GLU A 148 8.15 20.26 -6.27
CA GLU A 148 9.59 20.05 -6.41
C GLU A 148 10.17 19.35 -5.16
N ARG A 149 9.81 19.80 -3.96
CA ARG A 149 10.20 19.18 -2.70
C ARG A 149 9.74 17.73 -2.63
N LEU A 150 8.46 17.47 -2.91
CA LEU A 150 7.90 16.12 -2.93
C LEU A 150 8.62 15.23 -3.96
N THR A 151 8.95 15.78 -5.14
CA THR A 151 9.69 15.07 -6.19
C THR A 151 11.07 14.63 -5.71
N VAL A 152 11.82 15.52 -5.05
CA VAL A 152 13.13 15.20 -4.47
C VAL A 152 13.01 14.06 -3.44
N GLU A 153 12.11 14.23 -2.49
CA GLU A 153 11.95 13.27 -1.39
C GLU A 153 11.42 11.91 -1.85
N LEU A 154 10.50 11.89 -2.80
CA LEU A 154 9.99 10.66 -3.41
C LEU A 154 11.07 9.96 -4.24
N SER A 155 11.82 10.70 -5.05
CA SER A 155 12.89 10.12 -5.87
C SER A 155 14.00 9.51 -5.00
N TRP A 156 14.40 10.23 -3.94
CA TRP A 156 15.31 9.72 -2.94
C TRP A 156 14.79 8.43 -2.28
N LYS A 157 13.62 8.52 -1.62
CA LYS A 157 13.13 7.40 -0.81
C LYS A 157 12.79 6.18 -1.63
N SER A 158 12.16 6.39 -2.80
CA SER A 158 11.84 5.30 -3.72
C SER A 158 13.08 4.58 -4.25
N SER A 159 14.19 5.30 -4.46
CA SER A 159 15.47 4.72 -4.88
C SER A 159 16.18 4.03 -3.70
N GLN A 160 16.15 4.63 -2.50
CA GLN A 160 16.73 4.08 -1.28
C GLN A 160 16.11 2.73 -0.90
N ILE A 161 14.79 2.57 -1.01
CA ILE A 161 14.11 1.28 -0.78
C ILE A 161 14.67 0.17 -1.69
N GLU A 162 15.14 0.51 -2.87
CA GLU A 162 15.76 -0.43 -3.82
C GLU A 162 17.30 -0.52 -3.68
N GLY A 163 17.87 0.09 -2.66
CA GLY A 163 19.29 -0.04 -2.33
C GLY A 163 20.19 1.09 -2.84
N ASN A 164 19.63 2.17 -3.38
CA ASN A 164 20.41 3.37 -3.71
C ASN A 164 20.96 4.01 -2.44
N THR A 165 22.20 4.46 -2.48
CA THR A 165 22.94 4.93 -1.30
C THR A 165 23.01 6.46 -1.18
N TYR A 166 22.45 7.21 -2.13
CA TYR A 166 22.39 8.67 -2.06
C TYR A 166 21.64 9.15 -0.82
N SER A 167 22.19 10.16 -0.15
CA SER A 167 21.46 10.87 0.91
C SER A 167 20.37 11.76 0.30
N LEU A 168 19.46 12.25 1.15
CA LEU A 168 18.45 13.21 0.71
C LEU A 168 19.08 14.51 0.19
N ILE A 169 20.16 14.97 0.84
CA ILE A 169 20.89 16.19 0.44
C ILE A 169 21.57 15.99 -0.91
N ASP A 170 22.26 14.86 -1.11
CA ASP A 170 22.93 14.57 -2.39
C ASP A 170 21.90 14.42 -3.52
N THR A 171 20.74 13.83 -3.21
CA THR A 171 19.63 13.74 -4.17
C THR A 171 19.07 15.12 -4.54
N GLU A 172 18.94 16.02 -3.58
CA GLU A 172 18.50 17.39 -3.83
C GLU A 172 19.49 18.13 -4.73
N ILE A 173 20.78 18.06 -4.44
CA ILE A 173 21.86 18.66 -5.25
C ILE A 173 21.85 18.07 -6.66
N LEU A 174 21.77 16.74 -6.78
CA LEU A 174 21.70 16.07 -8.07
C LEU A 174 20.51 16.53 -8.92
N ILE A 175 19.31 16.61 -8.31
CA ILE A 175 18.08 17.01 -9.04
C ILE A 175 18.08 18.50 -9.43
N LYS A 176 18.60 19.38 -8.54
CA LYS A 176 18.57 20.84 -8.78
C LYS A 176 19.75 21.35 -9.59
N GLU A 177 20.93 20.78 -9.36
CA GLU A 177 22.20 21.28 -9.91
C GLU A 177 22.81 20.35 -10.96
N ASN A 178 22.23 19.15 -11.15
CA ASN A 178 22.75 18.08 -12.00
C ASN A 178 24.20 17.67 -11.64
N LYS A 179 24.53 17.76 -10.34
CA LYS A 179 25.85 17.41 -9.82
C LYS A 179 25.80 16.05 -9.12
N GLU A 180 26.57 15.10 -9.65
CA GLU A 180 26.70 13.77 -9.04
C GLU A 180 27.50 13.84 -7.74
N ALA A 181 27.09 13.06 -6.74
CA ALA A 181 27.80 12.95 -5.48
C ALA A 181 29.02 12.01 -5.64
N GLU A 182 30.13 12.36 -4.96
CA GLU A 182 31.33 11.54 -4.96
C GLU A 182 31.13 10.22 -4.19
N GLY A 183 31.81 9.15 -4.62
CA GLY A 183 31.79 7.86 -3.95
C GLY A 183 30.55 6.99 -4.29
N HIS A 184 29.64 7.44 -5.13
CA HIS A 184 28.47 6.70 -5.59
C HIS A 184 28.65 6.18 -7.03
N LYS A 185 27.92 5.12 -7.36
CA LYS A 185 27.90 4.60 -8.74
C LYS A 185 27.08 5.53 -9.63
N ARG A 186 27.50 5.71 -10.87
CA ARG A 186 26.78 6.53 -11.86
C ARG A 186 25.33 6.05 -12.07
N GLU A 187 25.11 4.73 -12.02
CA GLU A 187 23.78 4.14 -12.16
C GLU A 187 22.82 4.61 -11.04
N GLU A 188 23.34 4.93 -9.85
CA GLU A 188 22.52 5.44 -8.74
C GLU A 188 22.02 6.85 -9.04
N ALA A 189 22.86 7.73 -9.61
CA ALA A 189 22.44 9.06 -10.06
C ALA A 189 21.41 8.97 -11.19
N VAL A 190 21.67 8.11 -12.19
CA VAL A 190 20.74 7.87 -13.31
C VAL A 190 19.39 7.37 -12.78
N MET A 191 19.37 6.48 -11.80
CA MET A 191 18.14 5.96 -11.18
C MET A 191 17.29 7.09 -10.56
N ILE A 192 17.92 8.03 -9.85
CA ILE A 192 17.24 9.19 -9.23
C ILE A 192 16.69 10.14 -10.30
N LEU A 193 17.52 10.50 -11.28
CA LEU A 193 17.12 11.41 -12.36
C LEU A 193 15.98 10.83 -13.21
N ASN A 194 16.05 9.55 -13.51
CA ASN A 194 14.98 8.84 -14.20
C ASN A 194 13.68 8.81 -13.39
N HIS A 195 13.78 8.64 -12.07
CA HIS A 195 12.60 8.68 -11.21
C HIS A 195 11.93 10.06 -11.23
N LYS A 196 12.73 11.13 -11.16
CA LYS A 196 12.23 12.51 -11.34
C LYS A 196 11.56 12.67 -12.70
N LYS A 197 12.25 12.28 -13.80
CA LYS A 197 11.73 12.37 -15.16
C LYS A 197 10.39 11.65 -15.33
N ALA A 198 10.27 10.45 -14.79
CA ALA A 198 9.03 9.70 -14.83
C ALA A 198 7.90 10.35 -14.00
N LEU A 199 8.22 10.98 -12.86
CA LEU A 199 7.24 11.72 -12.07
C LEU A 199 6.80 13.01 -12.79
N ASP A 200 7.72 13.76 -13.41
CA ASP A 200 7.40 14.94 -14.21
C ASP A 200 6.43 14.56 -15.35
N TYR A 201 6.71 13.47 -16.06
CA TYR A 201 5.81 12.94 -17.10
C TYR A 201 4.40 12.62 -16.54
N ILE A 202 4.32 12.02 -15.35
CA ILE A 202 3.04 11.74 -14.70
C ILE A 202 2.30 13.04 -14.34
N LEU A 203 2.99 14.04 -13.81
CA LEU A 203 2.39 15.33 -13.44
C LEU A 203 1.83 16.06 -14.64
N GLU A 204 2.54 16.05 -15.77
CA GLU A 204 2.10 16.67 -17.03
C GLU A 204 0.91 15.94 -17.65
N ASN A 205 0.84 14.61 -17.49
CA ASN A 205 -0.16 13.76 -18.11
C ASN A 205 -1.14 13.15 -17.10
N ARG A 206 -1.31 13.76 -15.90
CA ARG A 206 -2.03 13.15 -14.76
C ARG A 206 -3.43 12.62 -15.09
N LYS A 207 -4.20 13.32 -15.93
CA LYS A 207 -5.56 12.91 -16.31
C LYS A 207 -5.62 11.61 -17.08
N ASP A 208 -4.54 11.29 -17.78
CA ASP A 208 -4.43 10.10 -18.59
C ASP A 208 -4.40 8.81 -17.76
N PHE A 209 -3.95 8.91 -16.50
CA PHE A 209 -3.86 7.78 -15.57
C PHE A 209 -5.19 7.43 -14.87
N LYS A 210 -6.27 8.17 -15.16
CA LYS A 210 -7.61 7.82 -14.70
C LYS A 210 -8.02 6.44 -15.21
N ASN A 211 -7.66 6.13 -16.48
CA ASN A 211 -7.84 4.82 -17.08
C ASN A 211 -6.46 4.26 -17.45
N LEU A 212 -6.01 3.27 -16.68
CA LEU A 212 -4.75 2.60 -16.92
C LEU A 212 -4.80 1.79 -18.21
N ASN A 213 -3.68 1.73 -18.93
CA ASN A 213 -3.46 0.81 -20.02
C ASN A 213 -2.00 0.37 -20.04
N LEU A 214 -1.70 -0.74 -20.72
CA LEU A 214 -0.37 -1.32 -20.73
C LEU A 214 0.69 -0.34 -21.26
N ARG A 215 0.38 0.39 -22.35
CA ARG A 215 1.32 1.34 -22.95
C ARG A 215 1.77 2.42 -21.97
N LYS A 216 0.83 3.04 -21.22
CA LYS A 216 1.18 4.06 -20.21
C LYS A 216 2.05 3.50 -19.07
N ILE A 217 1.80 2.25 -18.69
CA ILE A 217 2.61 1.55 -17.69
C ILE A 217 4.03 1.32 -18.24
N GLU A 218 4.15 0.90 -19.48
CA GLU A 218 5.44 0.71 -20.18
C GLU A 218 6.16 2.04 -20.41
N ASP A 219 5.44 3.13 -20.73
CA ASP A 219 6.03 4.47 -20.89
C ASP A 219 6.68 4.94 -19.59
N VAL A 220 5.99 4.81 -18.44
CA VAL A 220 6.55 5.14 -17.11
C VAL A 220 7.76 4.27 -16.79
N HIS A 221 7.68 2.96 -17.02
CA HIS A 221 8.81 2.06 -16.84
C HIS A 221 9.97 2.42 -17.76
N GLY A 222 9.70 2.70 -19.04
CA GLY A 222 10.71 3.06 -20.03
C GLY A 222 11.52 4.30 -19.63
N LEU A 223 10.87 5.29 -18.97
CA LEU A 223 11.55 6.46 -18.41
C LEU A 223 12.43 6.07 -17.20
N LEU A 224 11.93 5.17 -16.32
CA LEU A 224 12.66 4.73 -15.12
C LEU A 224 13.95 3.96 -15.42
N VAL A 225 14.01 3.28 -16.54
CA VAL A 225 15.18 2.42 -16.91
C VAL A 225 16.04 3.02 -18.02
N GLU A 226 15.75 4.25 -18.45
CA GLU A 226 16.52 4.92 -19.50
C GLU A 226 17.99 5.08 -19.08
N GLY A 227 18.91 4.69 -19.97
CA GLY A 227 20.35 4.73 -19.69
C GLY A 227 20.84 3.69 -18.67
N LEU A 228 19.97 2.83 -18.15
CA LEU A 228 20.33 1.63 -17.40
C LEU A 228 20.31 0.43 -18.34
N SER A 229 21.14 -0.57 -18.07
CA SER A 229 21.21 -1.79 -18.90
C SER A 229 20.02 -2.74 -18.66
N VAL A 230 18.80 -2.21 -18.78
CA VAL A 230 17.52 -2.90 -18.55
C VAL A 230 16.67 -2.80 -19.81
N ALA A 231 16.11 -3.93 -20.25
CA ALA A 231 15.23 -3.96 -21.42
C ALA A 231 13.89 -3.23 -21.12
N LYS A 232 13.40 -2.50 -22.13
CA LYS A 232 12.05 -1.87 -22.09
C LYS A 232 10.98 -2.89 -22.49
N GLY A 233 9.76 -2.69 -21.95
CA GLY A 233 8.61 -3.56 -22.23
C GLY A 233 8.56 -4.81 -21.37
N LEU A 234 7.57 -5.67 -21.61
CA LEU A 234 7.37 -6.89 -20.83
C LEU A 234 8.55 -7.83 -20.97
N ARG A 235 8.99 -8.39 -19.83
CA ARG A 235 10.11 -9.34 -19.82
C ARG A 235 9.73 -10.69 -20.44
N LYS A 236 10.73 -11.33 -20.98
CA LYS A 236 10.64 -12.68 -21.57
C LYS A 236 11.35 -13.75 -20.75
N LYS A 237 12.05 -13.34 -19.70
CA LYS A 237 12.85 -14.22 -18.84
C LYS A 237 12.29 -14.25 -17.44
N ALA A 238 12.51 -15.34 -16.71
CA ALA A 238 12.22 -15.44 -15.31
C ALA A 238 13.04 -14.42 -14.50
N VAL A 239 12.44 -13.89 -13.43
CA VAL A 239 13.12 -13.03 -12.45
C VAL A 239 12.90 -13.62 -11.05
N GLY A 240 13.86 -13.40 -10.15
CA GLY A 240 13.79 -13.79 -8.76
C GLY A 240 13.55 -12.59 -7.85
N ILE A 241 13.02 -12.86 -6.68
CA ILE A 241 12.84 -11.85 -5.62
C ILE A 241 13.57 -12.33 -4.37
N THR A 242 14.49 -11.53 -3.86
CA THR A 242 15.25 -11.86 -2.66
C THR A 242 14.35 -11.86 -1.42
N GLY A 243 14.55 -12.84 -0.53
CA GLY A 243 13.89 -12.91 0.77
C GLY A 243 12.50 -13.53 0.77
N THR A 244 12.10 -14.21 -0.31
CA THR A 244 10.82 -14.90 -0.43
C THR A 244 10.93 -16.18 -1.25
N LYS A 245 10.04 -17.14 -1.00
CA LYS A 245 9.83 -18.32 -1.88
C LYS A 245 8.98 -18.02 -3.09
N TYR A 246 8.28 -16.87 -3.08
CA TYR A 246 7.43 -16.49 -4.20
C TYR A 246 8.24 -16.34 -5.49
N ARG A 247 7.77 -16.97 -6.54
CA ARG A 247 8.34 -16.90 -7.88
C ARG A 247 7.32 -16.25 -8.83
N PRO A 248 7.64 -15.07 -9.39
CA PRO A 248 6.79 -14.44 -10.40
C PRO A 248 6.60 -15.32 -11.64
N LEU A 249 5.60 -14.96 -12.44
CA LEU A 249 5.38 -15.58 -13.75
C LEU A 249 6.67 -15.56 -14.57
N ASP A 250 6.94 -16.62 -15.34
CA ASP A 250 8.14 -16.80 -16.16
C ASP A 250 7.87 -16.79 -17.67
N ASN A 251 6.61 -16.66 -18.05
CA ASN A 251 6.13 -16.70 -19.42
C ASN A 251 5.53 -15.36 -19.85
N GLU A 252 5.98 -14.80 -20.98
CA GLU A 252 5.54 -13.50 -21.51
C GLU A 252 4.03 -13.44 -21.73
N TYR A 253 3.40 -14.52 -22.20
CA TYR A 253 1.95 -14.56 -22.44
C TYR A 253 1.16 -14.49 -21.14
N GLN A 254 1.59 -15.22 -20.11
CA GLN A 254 0.96 -15.18 -18.79
C GLN A 254 1.19 -13.82 -18.10
N ILE A 255 2.35 -13.21 -18.28
CA ILE A 255 2.64 -11.86 -17.78
C ILE A 255 1.68 -10.87 -18.42
N LYS A 256 1.53 -10.94 -19.74
CA LYS A 256 0.60 -10.08 -20.48
C LYS A 256 -0.85 -10.29 -20.02
N GLU A 257 -1.29 -11.54 -19.88
CA GLU A 257 -2.63 -11.88 -19.37
C GLU A 257 -2.86 -11.30 -17.96
N ALA A 258 -1.90 -11.46 -17.05
CA ALA A 258 -1.98 -10.93 -15.70
C ALA A 258 -2.06 -9.39 -15.69
N MET A 259 -1.29 -8.72 -16.55
CA MET A 259 -1.34 -7.27 -16.72
C MET A 259 -2.69 -6.80 -17.27
N GLU A 260 -3.23 -7.48 -18.28
CA GLU A 260 -4.54 -7.15 -18.86
C GLU A 260 -5.66 -7.32 -17.83
N LYS A 261 -5.67 -8.42 -17.08
CA LYS A 261 -6.63 -8.66 -15.97
C LYS A 261 -6.50 -7.60 -14.87
N MET A 262 -5.27 -7.25 -14.48
CA MET A 262 -5.01 -6.18 -13.50
C MET A 262 -5.58 -4.84 -13.99
N ILE A 263 -5.31 -4.46 -15.22
CA ILE A 263 -5.76 -3.20 -15.83
C ILE A 263 -7.29 -3.18 -15.91
N GLU A 264 -7.89 -4.27 -16.36
CA GLU A 264 -9.35 -4.39 -16.43
C GLU A 264 -10.00 -4.26 -15.06
N PHE A 265 -9.47 -4.98 -14.06
CA PHE A 265 -9.97 -4.92 -12.68
C PHE A 265 -9.83 -3.51 -12.10
N ALA A 266 -8.65 -2.88 -12.25
CA ALA A 266 -8.40 -1.53 -11.76
C ALA A 266 -9.38 -0.50 -12.39
N ASN A 267 -9.66 -0.63 -13.67
CA ASN A 267 -10.52 0.34 -14.38
C ASN A 267 -12.01 0.09 -14.18
N LYS A 268 -12.46 -1.17 -14.09
CA LYS A 268 -13.88 -1.53 -14.05
C LYS A 268 -14.43 -1.80 -12.65
N LYS A 269 -13.59 -2.27 -11.71
CA LYS A 269 -14.03 -2.72 -10.39
C LYS A 269 -13.68 -1.74 -9.27
N LEU A 270 -12.60 -0.97 -9.41
CA LEU A 270 -12.15 -0.04 -8.39
C LEU A 270 -12.54 1.39 -8.75
N THR A 271 -13.58 1.88 -8.11
CA THR A 271 -14.15 3.21 -8.38
C THR A 271 -13.48 4.33 -7.56
N ASP A 272 -12.96 4.02 -6.37
CA ASP A 272 -12.24 4.98 -5.58
C ASP A 272 -10.74 4.97 -5.87
N PRO A 273 -10.11 6.15 -5.99
CA PRO A 273 -8.70 6.25 -6.35
C PRO A 273 -7.73 5.68 -5.30
N PHE A 274 -8.09 5.66 -4.02
CA PHE A 274 -7.24 5.10 -2.96
C PHE A 274 -7.10 3.58 -3.11
N SER A 275 -8.23 2.88 -3.27
CA SER A 275 -8.23 1.43 -3.53
C SER A 275 -7.52 1.10 -4.83
N LYS A 276 -7.74 1.89 -5.88
CA LYS A 276 -7.09 1.71 -7.17
C LYS A 276 -5.57 1.90 -7.07
N ALA A 277 -5.10 2.88 -6.29
CA ALA A 277 -3.66 3.15 -6.10
C ALA A 277 -2.97 2.00 -5.35
N ILE A 278 -3.52 1.53 -4.22
CA ILE A 278 -2.98 0.38 -3.49
C ILE A 278 -2.93 -0.85 -4.37
N PHE A 279 -4.05 -1.17 -5.02
CA PHE A 279 -4.16 -2.33 -5.91
C PHE A 279 -3.11 -2.28 -7.03
N THR A 280 -3.00 -1.15 -7.71
CA THR A 280 -2.02 -0.97 -8.80
C THR A 280 -0.59 -1.17 -8.29
N THR A 281 -0.25 -0.56 -7.13
CA THR A 281 1.08 -0.69 -6.53
C THR A 281 1.39 -2.14 -6.18
N LEU A 282 0.48 -2.84 -5.53
CA LEU A 282 0.70 -4.24 -5.13
C LEU A 282 0.74 -5.18 -6.32
N MET A 283 -0.16 -5.02 -7.28
CA MET A 283 -0.25 -5.94 -8.42
C MET A 283 0.94 -5.82 -9.38
N ILE A 284 1.43 -4.62 -9.69
CA ILE A 284 2.66 -4.44 -10.48
C ILE A 284 3.84 -5.11 -9.76
N SER A 285 3.94 -4.91 -8.44
CA SER A 285 4.99 -5.54 -7.63
C SER A 285 4.86 -7.07 -7.58
N TYR A 286 3.65 -7.61 -7.63
CA TYR A 286 3.36 -9.05 -7.59
C TYR A 286 3.59 -9.72 -8.95
N ILE A 287 3.10 -9.13 -10.03
CA ILE A 287 3.27 -9.65 -11.40
C ILE A 287 4.75 -9.59 -11.82
N GLN A 288 5.49 -8.55 -11.39
CA GLN A 288 6.87 -8.29 -11.82
C GLN A 288 6.99 -8.28 -13.36
N PRO A 289 6.26 -7.38 -14.07
CA PRO A 289 6.16 -7.47 -15.53
C PRO A 289 7.46 -7.14 -16.28
N PHE A 290 8.44 -6.50 -15.64
CA PHE A 290 9.67 -6.01 -16.25
C PHE A 290 10.91 -6.74 -15.71
N GLU A 291 12.05 -6.64 -16.41
CA GLU A 291 13.31 -7.24 -15.97
C GLU A 291 13.80 -6.63 -14.64
N ASP A 292 13.70 -5.31 -14.50
CA ASP A 292 13.98 -4.55 -13.27
C ASP A 292 13.09 -3.33 -13.18
N GLY A 293 13.14 -2.58 -12.07
CA GLY A 293 12.37 -1.34 -11.87
C GLY A 293 10.90 -1.57 -11.49
N ASN A 294 10.44 -2.80 -11.33
CA ASN A 294 9.04 -3.13 -11.03
C ASN A 294 8.49 -2.39 -9.81
N LYS A 295 9.22 -2.36 -8.70
CA LYS A 295 8.75 -1.72 -7.47
C LYS A 295 8.78 -0.18 -7.57
N ARG A 296 9.76 0.40 -8.27
CA ARG A 296 9.79 1.85 -8.55
C ARG A 296 8.62 2.23 -9.45
N THR A 297 8.39 1.47 -10.52
CA THR A 297 7.22 1.63 -11.40
C THR A 297 5.90 1.53 -10.63
N SER A 298 5.77 0.56 -9.74
CA SER A 298 4.55 0.36 -8.96
C SER A 298 4.23 1.55 -8.05
N ARG A 299 5.22 2.13 -7.37
CA ARG A 299 5.04 3.33 -6.53
C ARG A 299 4.66 4.56 -7.34
N LEU A 300 5.29 4.76 -8.49
CA LEU A 300 4.96 5.86 -9.39
C LEU A 300 3.56 5.73 -9.98
N LEU A 301 3.15 4.52 -10.39
CA LEU A 301 1.80 4.28 -10.91
C LEU A 301 0.73 4.42 -9.83
N GLY A 302 1.00 4.01 -8.59
CA GLY A 302 0.13 4.32 -7.45
C GLY A 302 -0.09 5.83 -7.30
N ASN A 303 0.98 6.61 -7.36
CA ASN A 303 0.91 8.07 -7.33
C ASN A 303 0.23 8.67 -8.56
N ALA A 304 0.43 8.11 -9.75
CA ALA A 304 -0.26 8.54 -10.97
C ALA A 304 -1.78 8.38 -10.84
N VAL A 305 -2.23 7.27 -10.25
CA VAL A 305 -3.65 7.04 -9.95
C VAL A 305 -4.18 8.06 -8.94
N LEU A 306 -3.46 8.34 -7.84
CA LEU A 306 -3.86 9.37 -6.87
C LEU A 306 -3.96 10.75 -7.53
N LEU A 307 -2.93 11.17 -8.25
CA LEU A 307 -2.89 12.45 -8.97
C LEU A 307 -4.00 12.58 -10.02
N SER A 308 -4.37 11.49 -10.70
CA SER A 308 -5.48 11.49 -11.67
C SER A 308 -6.85 11.72 -11.03
N GLY A 309 -6.97 11.48 -9.72
CA GLY A 309 -8.14 11.74 -8.91
C GLY A 309 -8.05 13.02 -8.06
N ASP A 310 -7.10 13.90 -8.37
CA ASP A 310 -6.81 15.12 -7.60
C ASP A 310 -6.53 14.84 -6.10
N ILE A 311 -5.86 13.70 -5.83
CA ILE A 311 -5.47 13.28 -4.48
C ILE A 311 -3.99 13.55 -4.28
N CYS A 312 -3.63 13.96 -3.05
CA CYS A 312 -2.25 14.18 -2.65
C CYS A 312 -1.38 12.92 -2.90
N PRO A 313 -0.29 13.00 -3.67
CA PRO A 313 0.57 11.86 -3.91
C PRO A 313 1.43 11.54 -2.69
N LEU A 314 1.87 10.28 -2.56
CA LEU A 314 2.71 9.81 -1.46
C LEU A 314 4.19 10.13 -1.71
N SER A 315 4.89 10.65 -0.71
CA SER A 315 6.34 10.85 -0.76
C SER A 315 7.14 9.61 -0.32
N TYR A 316 6.51 8.69 0.38
CA TYR A 316 7.15 7.55 1.06
C TYR A 316 8.25 7.94 2.06
N ARG A 317 8.51 9.23 2.28
CA ARG A 317 9.61 9.73 3.09
C ARG A 317 9.68 9.15 4.49
N SER A 318 8.54 9.04 5.17
CA SER A 318 8.47 8.55 6.55
C SER A 318 8.37 7.03 6.66
N ILE A 319 8.35 6.29 5.55
CA ILE A 319 8.18 4.84 5.59
C ILE A 319 9.45 4.14 6.11
N ASN A 320 9.27 3.18 6.98
CA ASN A 320 10.34 2.24 7.30
C ASN A 320 10.53 1.27 6.13
N GLU A 321 11.76 1.15 5.63
CA GLU A 321 12.07 0.32 4.45
C GLU A 321 11.85 -1.17 4.70
N ALA A 322 12.18 -1.63 5.91
CA ALA A 322 11.97 -3.02 6.28
C ALA A 322 10.48 -3.35 6.32
N ASP A 323 9.66 -2.47 6.89
CA ASP A 323 8.21 -2.67 6.96
C ASP A 323 7.56 -2.62 5.57
N TYR A 324 8.02 -1.72 4.69
CA TYR A 324 7.58 -1.72 3.30
C TYR A 324 7.89 -3.05 2.60
N LYS A 325 9.12 -3.54 2.74
CA LYS A 325 9.54 -4.84 2.17
C LYS A 325 8.74 -6.00 2.77
N LYS A 326 8.54 -6.02 4.10
CA LYS A 326 7.70 -7.01 4.78
C LYS A 326 6.26 -6.99 4.24
N ALA A 327 5.66 -5.82 4.09
CA ALA A 327 4.28 -5.69 3.60
C ALA A 327 4.13 -6.21 2.17
N VAL A 328 5.08 -5.91 1.30
CA VAL A 328 5.09 -6.38 -0.09
C VAL A 328 5.31 -7.91 -0.16
N ILE A 329 6.22 -8.47 0.65
CA ILE A 329 6.46 -9.93 0.71
C ILE A 329 5.24 -10.65 1.28
N LEU A 330 4.58 -10.14 2.32
CA LEU A 330 3.32 -10.70 2.83
C LEU A 330 2.25 -10.78 1.73
N PHE A 331 2.16 -9.75 0.90
CA PHE A 331 1.26 -9.77 -0.24
C PHE A 331 1.64 -10.88 -1.24
N TYR A 332 2.92 -11.05 -1.53
CA TYR A 332 3.37 -12.11 -2.44
C TYR A 332 3.03 -13.50 -1.90
N GLU A 333 3.34 -13.76 -0.64
CA GLU A 333 3.28 -15.09 -0.03
C GLU A 333 1.88 -15.48 0.46
N GLN A 334 1.04 -14.49 0.82
CA GLN A 334 -0.26 -14.69 1.47
C GLN A 334 -1.43 -14.06 0.71
N ASN A 335 -1.18 -13.26 -0.32
CA ASN A 335 -2.13 -12.36 -0.96
C ASN A 335 -2.88 -11.44 0.04
N SER A 336 -2.23 -11.11 1.15
CA SER A 336 -2.77 -10.16 2.13
C SER A 336 -2.22 -8.76 1.91
N ALA A 337 -3.09 -7.81 1.61
CA ALA A 337 -2.78 -6.40 1.43
C ALA A 337 -2.91 -5.60 2.74
N ARG A 338 -3.30 -6.23 3.86
CA ARG A 338 -3.66 -5.51 5.09
C ARG A 338 -2.52 -4.67 5.64
N PHE A 339 -1.33 -5.24 5.80
CA PHE A 339 -0.19 -4.49 6.32
C PHE A 339 0.23 -3.36 5.38
N PHE A 340 0.21 -3.61 4.06
CA PHE A 340 0.48 -2.56 3.08
C PHE A 340 -0.55 -1.42 3.14
N LYS A 341 -1.84 -1.75 3.31
CA LYS A 341 -2.91 -0.76 3.49
C LYS A 341 -2.68 0.12 4.72
N GLU A 342 -2.24 -0.46 5.82
CA GLU A 342 -1.92 0.27 7.05
C GLU A 342 -0.79 1.27 6.82
N LEU A 343 0.31 0.83 6.19
CA LEU A 343 1.40 1.72 5.80
C LEU A 343 0.96 2.81 4.82
N PHE A 344 0.09 2.49 3.87
CA PHE A 344 -0.45 3.47 2.94
C PHE A 344 -1.24 4.57 3.64
N ILE A 345 -2.13 4.21 4.59
CA ILE A 345 -2.90 5.18 5.38
C ILE A 345 -1.96 6.10 6.17
N GLU A 346 -0.94 5.54 6.82
CA GLU A 346 0.08 6.29 7.56
C GLU A 346 0.84 7.26 6.67
N GLN A 347 1.29 6.80 5.49
CA GLN A 347 1.95 7.65 4.51
C GLN A 347 1.03 8.76 3.99
N PHE A 348 -0.25 8.48 3.75
CA PHE A 348 -1.20 9.47 3.31
C PHE A 348 -1.44 10.55 4.38
N LYS A 349 -1.61 10.15 5.65
CA LYS A 349 -1.68 11.08 6.79
C LYS A 349 -0.43 11.95 6.88
N PHE A 350 0.74 11.33 6.72
CA PHE A 350 2.00 12.05 6.73
C PHE A 350 2.08 13.11 5.63
N VAL A 351 1.80 12.77 4.37
CA VAL A 351 1.93 13.74 3.27
C VAL A 351 0.95 14.88 3.39
N VAL A 352 -0.31 14.62 3.73
CA VAL A 352 -1.31 15.67 3.94
C VAL A 352 -0.95 16.59 5.11
N GLY A 353 -0.29 16.08 6.14
CA GLY A 353 0.15 16.85 7.30
C GLY A 353 1.48 17.60 7.13
N ASN A 354 2.25 17.33 6.08
CA ASN A 354 3.61 17.88 5.93
C ASN A 354 3.87 18.63 4.63
N TYR A 355 3.00 18.52 3.63
CA TYR A 355 3.16 19.20 2.34
C TYR A 355 2.00 20.12 2.06
N PHE A 356 2.26 21.15 1.25
CA PHE A 356 1.25 22.14 0.84
C PHE A 356 0.54 22.78 2.05
N LEU A 357 1.30 23.15 3.07
CA LEU A 357 0.81 23.78 4.30
C LEU A 357 0.65 25.29 4.15
#